data_27dc3142d874abba25a6c623a45b146a
#
_entry.id   27dc3142d874abba25a6c623a45b146a
#
_cell.length_a   1.000
_cell.length_b   1.000
_cell.length_c   1.000
_cell.angle_alpha   90.00
_cell.angle_beta   90.00
_cell.angle_gamma   90.00
#
_symmetry.space_group_name_H-M   'P 1'
#
loop_
_entity.id
_entity.type
_entity.pdbx_description
1 polymer ?
#
loop_
_entity_poly.entity_id
_entity_poly.type
_entity_poly.pdbx_seq_one_letter_code
_entity_poly.pdbx_strand_id
1 'polypeptide(L)'
;MIKKTAAENPNTIVSAYKENVAFIDGPVIEQFAPKSSDKPDYYEKKTIKSVISLKAETHNFPTTVEPFNGAATGSGGEIRDRLAGGKGSLPLAGTAVYMTPYSRLTENRPWENMAERKWLYQTPIDLLIKASNGASDFGNTCGQPLISGSLYTFEHEEQERILGYEKVIMLAGGIGYGKE
;
A
#
# COMPACT_ATOMS: atom_id res chain seq x y z
N MET A 1 22.99 1.09 0.99
CA MET A 1 22.73 2.35 0.27
C MET A 1 21.58 3.12 0.92
N ILE A 2 20.34 2.67 0.93
CA ILE A 2 19.15 3.39 1.46
C ILE A 2 19.32 3.85 2.92
N LYS A 3 19.75 2.97 3.84
CA LYS A 3 19.99 3.35 5.25
C LYS A 3 21.05 4.47 5.39
N LYS A 4 22.07 4.45 4.54
CA LYS A 4 23.10 5.51 4.52
C LYS A 4 22.51 6.83 4.09
N THR A 5 21.65 6.83 3.07
CA THR A 5 20.93 8.04 2.61
C THR A 5 20.12 8.67 3.74
N ALA A 6 19.37 7.86 4.49
CA ALA A 6 18.58 8.33 5.64
C ALA A 6 19.47 8.89 6.77
N ALA A 7 20.62 8.26 7.03
CA ALA A 7 21.56 8.74 8.05
C ALA A 7 22.24 10.07 7.67
N GLU A 8 22.52 10.27 6.38
CA GLU A 8 23.11 11.51 5.87
C GLU A 8 22.11 12.66 5.67
N ASN A 9 20.80 12.33 5.61
CA ASN A 9 19.71 13.30 5.41
C ASN A 9 18.58 13.07 6.42
N PRO A 10 18.83 13.29 7.71
CA PRO A 10 17.84 12.98 8.76
C PRO A 10 16.72 14.03 8.92
N ASN A 11 16.77 15.14 8.19
CA ASN A 11 16.07 16.40 8.49
C ASN A 11 14.56 16.29 8.76
N THR A 12 13.88 15.31 8.15
CA THR A 12 12.42 15.11 8.36
C THR A 12 12.09 13.74 8.93
N ILE A 13 13.09 12.92 9.18
CA ILE A 13 12.89 11.53 9.63
C ILE A 13 12.76 11.52 11.15
N VAL A 14 11.58 11.16 11.65
CA VAL A 14 11.34 10.95 13.09
C VAL A 14 11.74 9.51 13.47
N SER A 15 11.33 8.53 12.68
CA SER A 15 11.69 7.12 12.87
C SER A 15 11.70 6.37 11.56
N ALA A 16 12.76 5.62 11.30
CA ALA A 16 12.85 4.70 10.16
C ALA A 16 13.72 3.49 10.53
N TYR A 17 13.44 2.33 9.94
CA TYR A 17 14.17 1.07 10.13
C TYR A 17 14.16 0.49 11.56
N LYS A 18 13.27 0.97 12.42
CA LYS A 18 13.07 0.46 13.79
C LYS A 18 11.82 -0.40 13.90
N GLU A 19 10.81 -0.08 13.11
CA GLU A 19 9.52 -0.74 13.06
C GLU A 19 9.13 -1.02 11.61
N ASN A 20 7.97 -1.65 11.39
CA ASN A 20 7.43 -1.92 10.06
C ASN A 20 6.81 -0.68 9.39
N VAL A 21 6.88 0.47 10.03
CA VAL A 21 6.37 1.76 9.58
C VAL A 21 7.45 2.83 9.72
N ALA A 22 7.45 3.80 8.83
CA ALA A 22 8.30 4.98 8.94
C ALA A 22 7.47 6.19 9.35
N PHE A 23 8.09 7.08 10.12
CA PHE A 23 7.50 8.35 10.54
C PHE A 23 8.38 9.51 10.11
N ILE A 24 7.75 10.53 9.56
CA ILE A 24 8.39 11.81 9.25
C ILE A 24 7.67 12.94 9.98
N ASP A 25 8.32 14.08 10.13
CA ASP A 25 7.71 15.27 10.71
C ASP A 25 6.42 15.64 9.98
N GLY A 26 5.39 15.89 10.75
CA GLY A 26 4.10 16.38 10.27
C GLY A 26 3.86 17.84 10.67
N PRO A 27 2.80 18.45 10.13
CA PRO A 27 2.41 19.81 10.51
C PRO A 27 1.87 19.84 11.95
N VAL A 28 1.85 21.04 12.53
CA VAL A 28 1.03 21.29 13.72
C VAL A 28 -0.43 21.30 13.29
N ILE A 29 -1.25 20.48 13.93
CA ILE A 29 -2.66 20.30 13.59
C ILE A 29 -3.55 20.52 14.80
N GLU A 30 -4.82 20.84 14.56
CA GLU A 30 -5.86 20.84 15.57
C GLU A 30 -6.68 19.55 15.47
N GLN A 31 -6.87 18.90 16.60
CA GLN A 31 -7.69 17.69 16.69
C GLN A 31 -8.79 17.90 17.73
N PHE A 32 -10.01 17.48 17.40
CA PHE A 32 -11.10 17.40 18.37
C PHE A 32 -11.00 16.07 19.11
N ALA A 33 -10.65 16.12 20.38
CA ALA A 33 -10.35 14.93 21.17
C ALA A 33 -10.78 15.10 22.62
N PRO A 34 -10.97 14.02 23.38
CA PRO A 34 -11.25 14.11 24.81
C PRO A 34 -10.12 14.83 25.54
N LYS A 35 -10.47 15.66 26.53
CA LYS A 35 -9.51 16.37 27.38
C LYS A 35 -8.55 15.42 28.08
N SER A 36 -9.06 14.32 28.62
CA SER A 36 -8.29 13.23 29.21
C SER A 36 -8.41 11.98 28.35
N SER A 37 -7.33 11.21 28.19
CA SER A 37 -7.33 9.96 27.44
C SER A 37 -7.59 8.72 28.32
N ASP A 38 -7.48 8.84 29.62
CA ASP A 38 -7.51 7.77 30.62
C ASP A 38 -8.86 7.63 31.35
N LYS A 39 -9.77 8.58 31.15
CA LYS A 39 -11.10 8.61 31.76
C LYS A 39 -12.11 9.32 30.87
N PRO A 40 -13.42 9.10 31.05
CA PRO A 40 -14.46 9.88 30.38
C PRO A 40 -14.29 11.38 30.67
N ASP A 41 -14.28 12.21 29.63
CA ASP A 41 -14.09 13.65 29.76
C ASP A 41 -14.73 14.38 28.57
N TYR A 42 -14.86 15.71 28.68
CA TYR A 42 -15.35 16.56 27.62
C TYR A 42 -14.37 16.60 26.45
N TYR A 43 -14.90 16.73 25.23
CA TYR A 43 -14.11 16.95 24.03
C TYR A 43 -13.71 18.41 23.89
N GLU A 44 -12.50 18.63 23.43
CA GLU A 44 -11.94 19.97 23.19
C GLU A 44 -11.06 19.98 21.94
N LYS A 45 -10.81 21.17 21.39
CA LYS A 45 -9.77 21.35 20.36
C LYS A 45 -8.40 21.30 21.02
N LYS A 46 -7.57 20.39 20.54
CA LYS A 46 -6.17 20.24 20.97
C LYS A 46 -5.24 20.54 19.80
N THR A 47 -4.30 21.43 20.03
CA THR A 47 -3.18 21.63 19.11
C THR A 47 -2.11 20.58 19.41
N ILE A 48 -1.75 19.80 18.41
CA ILE A 48 -0.73 18.76 18.54
C ILE A 48 0.35 18.90 17.46
N LYS A 49 1.59 18.61 17.80
CA LYS A 49 2.63 18.33 16.82
C LYS A 49 2.39 16.94 16.29
N SER A 50 2.25 16.80 14.98
CA SER A 50 1.95 15.52 14.36
C SER A 50 3.19 14.89 13.73
N VAL A 51 3.08 13.60 13.48
CA VAL A 51 3.96 12.84 12.58
C VAL A 51 3.12 12.25 11.46
N ILE A 52 3.72 12.11 10.29
CA ILE A 52 3.13 11.40 9.17
C ILE A 52 3.69 9.99 9.16
N SER A 53 2.82 9.00 9.21
CA SER A 53 3.17 7.59 9.06
C SER A 53 3.15 7.18 7.59
N LEU A 54 4.13 6.38 7.19
CA LEU A 54 4.31 5.89 5.83
C LEU A 54 4.58 4.40 5.86
N LYS A 55 3.84 3.64 5.05
CA LYS A 55 4.03 2.19 4.90
C LYS A 55 3.78 1.77 3.47
N ALA A 56 4.58 0.83 3.00
CA ALA A 56 4.32 0.05 1.80
C ALA A 56 4.48 -1.43 2.13
N GLU A 57 3.55 -2.25 1.65
CA GLU A 57 3.49 -3.69 1.89
C GLU A 57 3.32 -4.45 0.58
N THR A 58 4.04 -5.55 0.42
CA THR A 58 3.89 -6.43 -0.75
C THR A 58 3.01 -7.64 -0.40
N HIS A 59 2.06 -7.95 -1.27
CA HIS A 59 1.19 -9.11 -1.08
C HIS A 59 0.93 -9.83 -2.41
N ASN A 60 1.94 -10.56 -2.88
CA ASN A 60 2.04 -11.01 -4.27
C ASN A 60 1.29 -12.32 -4.54
N PHE A 61 1.81 -13.44 -4.01
CA PHE A 61 1.28 -14.77 -4.31
C PHE A 61 -0.16 -14.95 -3.84
N PRO A 62 -0.56 -14.55 -2.63
CA PRO A 62 -1.96 -14.63 -2.21
C PRO A 62 -2.90 -13.82 -3.10
N THR A 63 -2.47 -12.66 -3.59
CA THR A 63 -3.25 -11.84 -4.54
C THR A 63 -3.37 -12.52 -5.91
N THR A 64 -2.40 -13.34 -6.31
CA THR A 64 -2.48 -14.13 -7.53
C THR A 64 -3.52 -15.26 -7.41
N VAL A 65 -3.55 -15.94 -6.27
CA VAL A 65 -4.41 -17.13 -6.03
C VAL A 65 -5.84 -16.73 -5.71
N GLU A 66 -6.02 -15.79 -4.79
CA GLU A 66 -7.31 -15.29 -4.33
C GLU A 66 -7.30 -13.75 -4.32
N PRO A 67 -7.51 -13.12 -5.47
CA PRO A 67 -7.24 -11.70 -5.67
C PRO A 67 -7.96 -10.78 -4.71
N PHE A 68 -9.25 -10.99 -4.44
CA PHE A 68 -10.03 -10.15 -3.53
C PHE A 68 -9.47 -10.22 -2.11
N ASN A 69 -9.41 -11.41 -1.53
CA ASN A 69 -8.96 -11.61 -0.15
C ASN A 69 -7.45 -11.35 -0.01
N GLY A 70 -6.66 -11.70 -1.02
CA GLY A 70 -5.23 -11.42 -1.05
C GLY A 70 -4.93 -9.93 -1.02
N ALA A 71 -5.58 -9.16 -1.87
CA ALA A 71 -5.39 -7.71 -1.90
C ALA A 71 -5.98 -7.01 -0.66
N ALA A 72 -7.12 -7.47 -0.15
CA ALA A 72 -7.67 -7.00 1.12
C ALA A 72 -6.66 -7.21 2.27
N THR A 73 -6.04 -8.39 2.34
CA THR A 73 -5.01 -8.68 3.34
C THR A 73 -3.76 -7.81 3.15
N GLY A 74 -3.34 -7.54 1.92
CA GLY A 74 -2.23 -6.64 1.62
C GLY A 74 -2.47 -5.22 2.11
N SER A 75 -3.62 -4.64 1.77
CA SER A 75 -4.04 -3.33 2.30
C SER A 75 -4.19 -3.34 3.81
N GLY A 76 -4.77 -4.41 4.35
CA GLY A 76 -4.89 -4.60 5.79
C GLY A 76 -3.54 -4.68 6.50
N GLY A 77 -2.51 -5.27 5.89
CA GLY A 77 -1.16 -5.34 6.44
C GLY A 77 -0.55 -3.96 6.63
N GLU A 78 -0.57 -3.12 5.60
CA GLU A 78 -0.04 -1.77 5.68
C GLU A 78 -0.81 -0.88 6.66
N ILE A 79 -2.14 -1.00 6.70
CA ILE A 79 -2.98 -0.25 7.64
C ILE A 79 -2.68 -0.66 9.09
N ARG A 80 -2.64 -1.97 9.37
CA ARG A 80 -2.37 -2.50 10.73
C ARG A 80 -1.01 -2.04 11.26
N ASP A 81 0.02 -2.07 10.43
CA ASP A 81 1.36 -1.63 10.83
C ASP A 81 1.37 -0.14 11.20
N ARG A 82 0.65 0.71 10.46
CA ARG A 82 0.55 2.13 10.80
C ARG A 82 -0.30 2.40 12.03
N LEU A 83 -1.40 1.68 12.20
CA LEU A 83 -2.25 1.80 13.40
C LEU A 83 -1.50 1.39 14.67
N ALA A 84 -0.63 0.38 14.59
CA ALA A 84 0.08 -0.18 15.72
C ALA A 84 1.48 0.44 15.95
N GLY A 85 2.06 1.12 14.96
CA GLY A 85 3.41 1.65 15.04
C GLY A 85 3.52 2.87 15.96
N GLY A 86 4.59 2.93 16.77
CA GLY A 86 4.85 4.03 17.68
C GLY A 86 3.73 4.27 18.69
N LYS A 87 3.18 5.48 18.69
CA LYS A 87 2.00 5.88 19.50
C LYS A 87 0.67 5.62 18.75
N GLY A 88 0.72 4.94 17.63
CA GLY A 88 -0.40 4.77 16.71
C GLY A 88 -0.60 5.94 15.74
N SER A 89 -1.28 5.66 14.64
CA SER A 89 -1.65 6.70 13.69
C SER A 89 -3.02 6.44 13.08
N LEU A 90 -3.72 7.50 12.71
CA LEU A 90 -4.99 7.43 12.02
C LEU A 90 -4.75 7.36 10.51
N PRO A 91 -5.41 6.45 9.77
CA PRO A 91 -5.32 6.38 8.32
C PRO A 91 -5.83 7.66 7.66
N LEU A 92 -5.18 8.10 6.60
CA LEU A 92 -5.61 9.22 5.76
C LEU A 92 -5.94 8.78 4.34
N ALA A 93 -5.02 8.06 3.72
CA ALA A 93 -5.17 7.66 2.33
C ALA A 93 -4.32 6.43 2.02
N GLY A 94 -4.82 5.60 1.11
CA GLY A 94 -4.12 4.42 0.61
C GLY A 94 -3.89 4.48 -0.89
N THR A 95 -2.96 3.67 -1.35
CA THR A 95 -2.68 3.42 -2.76
C THR A 95 -2.44 1.92 -2.99
N ALA A 96 -2.73 1.46 -4.20
CA ALA A 96 -2.40 0.10 -4.60
C ALA A 96 -1.75 0.11 -5.98
N VAL A 97 -0.60 -0.51 -6.09
CA VAL A 97 0.13 -0.69 -7.35
C VAL A 97 0.12 -2.17 -7.70
N TYR A 98 -0.22 -2.46 -8.95
CA TYR A 98 -0.25 -3.82 -9.46
C TYR A 98 0.72 -3.98 -10.63
N MET A 99 1.37 -5.11 -10.68
CA MET A 99 2.18 -5.54 -11.81
C MET A 99 1.66 -6.88 -12.28
N THR A 100 1.22 -6.96 -13.53
CA THR A 100 0.55 -8.13 -14.10
C THR A 100 1.08 -8.45 -15.50
N PRO A 101 0.85 -9.67 -16.03
CA PRO A 101 0.99 -9.92 -17.46
C PRO A 101 0.08 -8.98 -18.25
N TYR A 102 0.32 -8.86 -19.55
CA TYR A 102 -0.58 -8.13 -20.46
C TYR A 102 -1.99 -8.72 -20.44
N SER A 103 -2.99 -7.84 -20.57
CA SER A 103 -4.40 -8.25 -20.48
C SER A 103 -4.91 -9.05 -21.67
N ARG A 104 -4.28 -8.90 -22.84
CA ARG A 104 -4.65 -9.56 -24.11
C ARG A 104 -6.13 -9.42 -24.49
N LEU A 105 -6.72 -8.26 -24.11
CA LEU A 105 -8.14 -7.98 -24.38
C LEU A 105 -8.43 -7.62 -25.83
N THR A 106 -7.44 -7.10 -26.53
CA THR A 106 -7.55 -6.69 -27.92
C THR A 106 -6.54 -7.47 -28.75
N GLU A 107 -6.98 -7.97 -29.89
CA GLU A 107 -6.09 -8.64 -30.82
C GLU A 107 -4.96 -7.72 -31.31
N ASN A 108 -3.78 -8.30 -31.49
CA ASN A 108 -2.66 -7.72 -32.23
C ASN A 108 -2.04 -6.43 -31.69
N ARG A 109 -1.86 -6.31 -30.40
CA ARG A 109 -0.94 -5.29 -29.88
C ARG A 109 0.52 -5.70 -30.20
N PRO A 110 1.34 -4.87 -30.86
CA PRO A 110 2.68 -5.25 -31.30
C PRO A 110 3.64 -5.69 -30.18
N TRP A 111 3.36 -5.29 -28.94
CA TRP A 111 4.16 -5.64 -27.78
C TRP A 111 3.66 -6.89 -27.04
N GLU A 112 2.46 -7.39 -27.36
CA GLU A 112 1.88 -8.61 -26.76
C GLU A 112 2.16 -9.82 -27.65
N ASN A 113 3.42 -10.05 -28.00
CA ASN A 113 3.84 -11.09 -28.94
C ASN A 113 4.23 -12.42 -28.30
N MET A 114 4.22 -12.48 -26.96
CA MET A 114 4.56 -13.71 -26.25
C MET A 114 3.31 -14.54 -25.93
N ALA A 115 3.50 -15.85 -25.80
CA ALA A 115 2.41 -16.76 -25.46
C ALA A 115 1.87 -16.50 -24.06
N GLU A 116 0.55 -16.55 -23.93
CA GLU A 116 -0.12 -16.44 -22.64
C GLU A 116 0.30 -17.57 -21.70
N ARG A 117 0.52 -17.24 -20.41
CA ARG A 117 0.85 -18.25 -19.41
C ARG A 117 -0.38 -19.00 -18.92
N LYS A 118 -0.36 -20.29 -19.10
CA LYS A 118 -1.49 -21.18 -18.75
C LYS A 118 -1.68 -21.44 -17.25
N TRP A 119 -0.70 -21.07 -16.42
CA TRP A 119 -0.75 -21.37 -14.98
C TRP A 119 -1.30 -20.25 -14.10
N LEU A 120 -1.66 -19.11 -14.69
CA LEU A 120 -2.41 -18.09 -13.97
C LEU A 120 -3.77 -18.63 -13.54
N TYR A 121 -4.13 -18.45 -12.29
CA TYR A 121 -5.41 -18.94 -11.75
C TYR A 121 -6.60 -18.17 -12.31
N GLN A 122 -6.41 -16.94 -12.74
CA GLN A 122 -7.42 -16.07 -13.34
C GLN A 122 -6.79 -15.21 -14.43
N THR A 123 -7.63 -14.63 -15.29
CA THR A 123 -7.13 -13.69 -16.29
C THR A 123 -6.56 -12.45 -15.60
N PRO A 124 -5.56 -11.75 -16.19
CA PRO A 124 -5.01 -10.54 -15.60
C PRO A 124 -6.07 -9.48 -15.29
N ILE A 125 -7.11 -9.37 -16.12
CA ILE A 125 -8.18 -8.38 -15.92
C ILE A 125 -9.12 -8.74 -14.77
N ASP A 126 -9.57 -10.00 -14.70
CA ASP A 126 -10.42 -10.47 -13.61
C ASP A 126 -9.70 -10.35 -12.26
N LEU A 127 -8.42 -10.70 -12.26
CA LEU A 127 -7.57 -10.59 -11.12
C LEU A 127 -7.45 -9.14 -10.65
N LEU A 128 -7.18 -8.20 -11.57
CA LEU A 128 -7.04 -6.77 -11.26
C LEU A 128 -8.33 -6.18 -10.69
N ILE A 129 -9.48 -6.50 -11.30
CA ILE A 129 -10.79 -6.04 -10.81
C ILE A 129 -11.05 -6.54 -9.39
N LYS A 130 -10.87 -7.84 -9.14
CA LYS A 130 -11.08 -8.44 -7.81
C LYS A 130 -10.09 -7.90 -6.78
N ALA A 131 -8.82 -7.78 -7.13
CA ALA A 131 -7.80 -7.26 -6.24
C ALA A 131 -8.06 -5.80 -5.86
N SER A 132 -8.41 -4.96 -6.83
CA SER A 132 -8.77 -3.56 -6.58
C SER A 132 -9.99 -3.43 -5.65
N ASN A 133 -11.01 -4.24 -5.87
CA ASN A 133 -12.18 -4.28 -5.00
C ASN A 133 -11.83 -4.72 -3.59
N GLY A 134 -11.00 -5.76 -3.43
CA GLY A 134 -10.56 -6.23 -2.10
C GLY A 134 -9.73 -5.20 -1.34
N ALA A 135 -8.81 -4.52 -2.02
CA ALA A 135 -8.02 -3.45 -1.43
C ALA A 135 -8.89 -2.28 -0.95
N SER A 136 -9.87 -1.88 -1.76
CA SER A 136 -10.82 -0.81 -1.42
C SER A 136 -11.74 -1.21 -0.28
N ASP A 137 -12.24 -2.43 -0.27
CA ASP A 137 -13.12 -2.95 0.77
C ASP A 137 -12.47 -2.89 2.15
N PHE A 138 -11.24 -3.39 2.26
CA PHE A 138 -10.50 -3.32 3.52
C PHE A 138 -10.19 -1.88 3.94
N GLY A 139 -9.80 -1.03 2.98
CA GLY A 139 -9.57 0.40 3.23
C GLY A 139 -10.81 1.08 3.79
N ASN A 140 -11.97 0.84 3.20
CA ASN A 140 -13.26 1.39 3.67
C ASN A 140 -13.58 0.95 5.11
N THR A 141 -13.31 -0.30 5.46
CA THR A 141 -13.52 -0.81 6.83
C THR A 141 -12.73 -0.02 7.87
N CYS A 142 -11.54 0.46 7.51
CA CYS A 142 -10.65 1.22 8.39
C CYS A 142 -10.74 2.75 8.20
N GLY A 143 -11.65 3.23 7.37
CA GLY A 143 -11.75 4.66 7.05
C GLY A 143 -10.60 5.20 6.18
N GLN A 144 -9.90 4.34 5.46
CA GLN A 144 -8.83 4.71 4.54
C GLN A 144 -9.32 4.62 3.09
N PRO A 145 -9.59 5.74 2.42
CA PRO A 145 -9.92 5.72 1.01
C PRO A 145 -8.71 5.30 0.16
N LEU A 146 -8.94 4.44 -0.81
CA LEU A 146 -7.95 4.13 -1.85
C LEU A 146 -8.00 5.25 -2.90
N ILE A 147 -7.07 6.19 -2.82
CA ILE A 147 -7.10 7.44 -3.61
C ILE A 147 -6.33 7.36 -4.92
N SER A 148 -5.46 6.39 -5.07
CA SER A 148 -4.58 6.27 -6.22
C SER A 148 -4.18 4.82 -6.44
N GLY A 149 -3.86 4.50 -7.67
CA GLY A 149 -3.31 3.21 -8.07
C GLY A 149 -2.53 3.32 -9.37
N SER A 150 -1.75 2.29 -9.65
CA SER A 150 -1.01 2.17 -10.90
C SER A 150 -1.00 0.72 -11.34
N LEU A 151 -1.02 0.52 -12.64
CA LEU A 151 -0.85 -0.80 -13.26
C LEU A 151 0.37 -0.77 -14.16
N TYR A 152 1.27 -1.71 -13.94
CA TYR A 152 2.42 -1.93 -14.81
C TYR A 152 2.35 -3.31 -15.43
N THR A 153 2.68 -3.39 -16.71
CA THR A 153 2.77 -4.62 -17.47
C THR A 153 4.13 -4.68 -18.15
N PHE A 154 4.72 -5.86 -18.19
CA PHE A 154 6.01 -6.06 -18.82
C PHE A 154 6.19 -7.53 -19.23
N GLU A 155 6.56 -7.74 -20.47
CA GLU A 155 7.01 -9.04 -21.01
C GLU A 155 8.17 -8.76 -21.96
N HIS A 156 9.24 -9.52 -21.84
CA HIS A 156 10.43 -9.37 -22.66
C HIS A 156 11.14 -10.71 -22.81
N GLU A 157 11.60 -11.01 -24.01
CA GLU A 157 12.46 -12.15 -24.26
C GLU A 157 13.90 -11.69 -24.52
N GLU A 158 14.83 -12.25 -23.76
CA GLU A 158 16.26 -11.96 -23.87
C GLU A 158 17.07 -13.22 -23.59
N GLN A 159 17.96 -13.58 -24.50
CA GLN A 159 18.86 -14.74 -24.37
C GLN A 159 18.11 -16.03 -23.98
N GLU A 160 17.06 -16.37 -24.71
CA GLU A 160 16.18 -17.53 -24.49
C GLU A 160 15.46 -17.50 -23.11
N ARG A 161 15.44 -16.37 -22.43
CA ARG A 161 14.74 -16.18 -21.16
C ARG A 161 13.55 -15.28 -21.36
N ILE A 162 12.42 -15.73 -20.83
CA ILE A 162 11.20 -14.94 -20.77
C ILE A 162 11.15 -14.21 -19.43
N LEU A 163 11.13 -12.90 -19.49
CA LEU A 163 11.05 -11.99 -18.33
C LEU A 163 9.68 -11.33 -18.34
N GLY A 164 9.01 -11.31 -17.20
CA GLY A 164 7.70 -10.68 -17.07
C GLY A 164 7.11 -10.82 -15.68
N TYR A 165 5.97 -10.18 -15.49
CA TYR A 165 5.18 -10.33 -14.27
C TYR A 165 4.27 -11.56 -14.36
N GLU A 166 4.84 -12.71 -14.18
CA GLU A 166 4.15 -13.99 -14.35
C GLU A 166 3.16 -14.31 -13.24
N LYS A 167 3.37 -13.75 -12.09
CA LYS A 167 2.40 -13.65 -11.00
C LYS A 167 2.20 -12.18 -10.67
N VAL A 168 1.04 -11.85 -10.12
CA VAL A 168 0.77 -10.49 -9.69
C VAL A 168 1.75 -10.06 -8.62
N ILE A 169 2.30 -8.89 -8.78
CA ILE A 169 2.93 -8.15 -7.70
C ILE A 169 1.95 -7.08 -7.26
N MET A 170 1.62 -7.05 -5.99
CA MET A 170 0.83 -6.03 -5.36
C MET A 170 1.68 -5.26 -4.35
N LEU A 171 1.69 -3.95 -4.47
CA LEU A 171 2.23 -3.02 -3.49
C LEU A 171 1.08 -2.21 -2.92
N ALA A 172 0.67 -2.53 -1.70
CA ALA A 172 -0.25 -1.71 -0.94
C ALA A 172 0.54 -0.64 -0.20
N GLY A 173 0.13 0.60 -0.27
CA GLY A 173 0.77 1.70 0.43
C GLY A 173 -0.23 2.62 1.07
N GLY A 174 0.20 3.35 2.08
CA GLY A 174 -0.66 4.31 2.73
C GLY A 174 0.09 5.31 3.59
N ILE A 175 -0.63 6.38 3.85
CA ILE A 175 -0.23 7.44 4.76
C ILE A 175 -1.25 7.61 5.88
N GLY A 176 -0.77 8.04 7.02
CA GLY A 176 -1.58 8.40 8.16
C GLY A 176 -0.91 9.48 8.98
N TYR A 177 -1.56 9.92 10.03
CA TYR A 177 -0.96 10.86 10.97
C TYR A 177 -1.14 10.39 12.40
N GLY A 178 -0.19 10.75 13.24
CA GLY A 178 -0.22 10.46 14.67
C GLY A 178 0.31 11.62 15.49
N LYS A 179 0.23 11.50 16.78
CA LYS A 179 0.87 12.43 17.70
C LYS A 179 2.36 12.09 17.82
N GLU A 180 3.22 13.09 17.77
CA GLU A 180 4.65 12.94 18.04
C GLU A 180 4.97 12.38 19.42
#